data_d2b7ffebe4f0b35bff9bf4bdebcad863
#
_entry.id   d2b7ffebe4f0b35bff9bf4bdebcad863
#
_cell.length_a   1.000
_cell.length_b   1.000
_cell.length_c   1.000
_cell.angle_alpha   90.00
_cell.angle_beta   90.00
_cell.angle_gamma   90.00
#
_symmetry.space_group_name_H-M   'P 1'
#
loop_
_entity.id
_entity.type
_entity.pdbx_description
1 polymer ?
#
loop_
_entity_poly.entity_id
_entity_poly.type
_entity_poly.pdbx_seq_one_letter_code
_entity_poly.pdbx_strand_id
1 'polypeptide(L)'
;MVMHLLATHMKRVLVVGAGILGLVTAVREHLGGNQVFILEKRKRIGGRGTSEESHGHQLEFGPHLLLKGGELHSMVKKVSRIKPSLRPLRANKIFIVGHGMLQPLDSPKQMLQVKLGQDPIRENAARLISGWGQDIPERRAALMKGKLCVVGEGWAGLIGRLASTLEEVGVPIQTGMNIVEQFEGGVVTSEGLKIEADEIKMCNGKPKGGSVKVSTLDLVLDNIPLKGLHGLIKGDVAIIDLAAIHSRKAPGMSHFSCISLTGGTKAIEDLLDERVSGWRSHIVTKRTNETITLTDSSGQLSDGIISKTV
;
A
#
# COMPACT_ATOMS: atom_id res chain seq x y z
N MET A 1 -39.70 5.59 33.63
CA MET A 1 -38.89 6.04 32.49
C MET A 1 -38.33 4.78 31.81
N VAL A 2 -39.08 4.26 30.83
CA VAL A 2 -38.72 3.01 30.12
C VAL A 2 -37.67 3.36 29.09
N MET A 3 -36.42 2.95 29.31
CA MET A 3 -35.36 2.97 28.28
C MET A 3 -35.75 1.98 27.18
N HIS A 4 -36.21 2.48 26.04
CA HIS A 4 -36.26 1.70 24.82
C HIS A 4 -34.81 1.43 24.43
N LEU A 5 -34.29 0.23 24.77
CA LEU A 5 -33.16 -0.35 24.08
C LEU A 5 -33.66 -0.58 22.63
N LEU A 6 -33.30 0.31 21.74
CA LEU A 6 -33.33 0.02 20.31
C LEU A 6 -32.41 -1.18 20.09
N ALA A 7 -32.97 -2.37 19.98
CA ALA A 7 -32.28 -3.53 19.51
C ALA A 7 -31.76 -3.18 18.09
N THR A 8 -30.50 -2.81 17.98
CA THR A 8 -29.85 -2.64 16.70
C THR A 8 -29.92 -3.99 16.00
N HIS A 9 -30.73 -4.06 14.95
CA HIS A 9 -30.93 -5.29 14.18
C HIS A 9 -29.57 -5.68 13.59
N MET A 10 -29.03 -6.81 14.02
CA MET A 10 -27.75 -7.34 13.53
C MET A 10 -27.91 -7.67 12.04
N LYS A 11 -27.22 -6.92 11.18
CA LYS A 11 -27.24 -7.12 9.72
C LYS A 11 -26.23 -8.16 9.31
N ARG A 12 -26.57 -8.93 8.27
CA ARG A 12 -25.60 -9.73 7.52
C ARG A 12 -24.93 -8.84 6.46
N VAL A 13 -23.65 -8.56 6.63
CA VAL A 13 -22.87 -7.71 5.73
C VAL A 13 -21.89 -8.55 4.94
N LEU A 14 -22.04 -8.51 3.62
CA LEU A 14 -21.09 -9.12 2.69
C LEU A 14 -20.05 -8.08 2.26
N VAL A 15 -18.78 -8.39 2.45
CA VAL A 15 -17.66 -7.61 1.91
C VAL A 15 -17.08 -8.33 0.70
N VAL A 16 -17.07 -7.69 -0.45
CA VAL A 16 -16.52 -8.25 -1.71
C VAL A 16 -15.13 -7.69 -1.95
N GLY A 17 -14.13 -8.56 -1.79
CA GLY A 17 -12.70 -8.27 -1.88
C GLY A 17 -11.99 -8.31 -0.55
N ALA A 18 -10.95 -9.18 -0.44
CA ALA A 18 -10.10 -9.34 0.75
C ALA A 18 -8.77 -8.61 0.61
N GLY A 19 -8.75 -7.46 -0.07
CA GLY A 19 -7.65 -6.49 0.02
C GLY A 19 -7.71 -5.70 1.32
N ILE A 20 -6.73 -4.83 1.57
CA ILE A 20 -6.68 -4.05 2.81
C ILE A 20 -7.98 -3.25 3.07
N LEU A 21 -8.61 -2.71 2.02
CA LEU A 21 -9.89 -2.01 2.12
C LEU A 21 -11.00 -2.94 2.64
N GLY A 22 -11.12 -4.11 2.04
CA GLY A 22 -12.15 -5.09 2.46
C GLY A 22 -11.94 -5.57 3.88
N LEU A 23 -10.72 -5.92 4.24
CA LEU A 23 -10.39 -6.36 5.60
C LEU A 23 -10.72 -5.29 6.63
N VAL A 24 -10.33 -4.03 6.39
CA VAL A 24 -10.62 -2.92 7.31
C VAL A 24 -12.12 -2.59 7.34
N THR A 25 -12.82 -2.69 6.21
CA THR A 25 -14.28 -2.54 6.16
C THR A 25 -14.96 -3.63 6.99
N ALA A 26 -14.56 -4.89 6.81
CA ALA A 26 -15.10 -6.01 7.58
C ALA A 26 -14.92 -5.82 9.09
N VAL A 27 -13.76 -5.34 9.47
CA VAL A 27 -13.52 -4.99 10.86
C VAL A 27 -14.47 -3.92 11.38
N ARG A 28 -14.62 -2.84 10.63
CA ARG A 28 -15.53 -1.76 11.02
C ARG A 28 -16.96 -2.26 11.17
N GLU A 29 -17.44 -3.07 10.23
CA GLU A 29 -18.78 -3.64 10.29
C GLU A 29 -18.94 -4.60 11.47
N HIS A 30 -17.95 -5.46 11.72
CA HIS A 30 -17.96 -6.36 12.87
C HIS A 30 -17.98 -5.60 14.21
N LEU A 31 -17.16 -4.55 14.35
CA LEU A 31 -17.18 -3.69 15.53
C LEU A 31 -18.50 -2.91 15.68
N GLY A 32 -19.22 -2.68 14.59
CA GLY A 32 -20.57 -2.13 14.56
C GLY A 32 -21.66 -3.11 14.99
N GLY A 33 -21.30 -4.35 15.34
CA GLY A 33 -22.23 -5.40 15.79
C GLY A 33 -22.91 -6.16 14.65
N ASN A 34 -22.41 -6.07 13.44
CA ASN A 34 -22.94 -6.78 12.27
C ASN A 34 -22.30 -8.18 12.15
N GLN A 35 -23.06 -9.12 11.59
CA GLN A 35 -22.53 -10.41 11.11
C GLN A 35 -21.87 -10.18 9.76
N VAL A 36 -20.55 -10.39 9.68
CA VAL A 36 -19.75 -10.08 8.49
C VAL A 36 -19.16 -11.32 7.88
N PHE A 37 -19.08 -11.38 6.56
CA PHE A 37 -18.35 -12.37 5.81
C PHE A 37 -17.70 -11.75 4.57
N ILE A 38 -16.57 -12.30 4.15
CA ILE A 38 -15.75 -11.74 3.07
C ILE A 38 -15.63 -12.75 1.93
N LEU A 39 -15.83 -12.28 0.69
CA LEU A 39 -15.58 -13.05 -0.52
C LEU A 39 -14.44 -12.42 -1.32
N GLU A 40 -13.45 -13.23 -1.69
CA GLU A 40 -12.31 -12.82 -2.50
C GLU A 40 -12.24 -13.64 -3.78
N LYS A 41 -12.11 -12.95 -4.93
CA LYS A 41 -12.02 -13.59 -6.24
C LYS A 41 -10.77 -14.47 -6.40
N ARG A 42 -9.63 -14.00 -5.90
CA ARG A 42 -8.37 -14.72 -6.01
C ARG A 42 -8.29 -15.82 -4.97
N LYS A 43 -7.42 -16.82 -5.20
CA LYS A 43 -7.10 -17.86 -4.21
C LYS A 43 -6.26 -17.36 -3.03
N ARG A 44 -5.94 -16.05 -3.01
CA ARG A 44 -5.14 -15.40 -1.97
C ARG A 44 -5.74 -14.05 -1.58
N ILE A 45 -5.61 -13.69 -0.33
CA ILE A 45 -6.01 -12.41 0.23
C ILE A 45 -4.96 -11.32 -0.06
N GLY A 46 -5.29 -10.06 0.24
CA GLY A 46 -4.36 -8.93 0.29
C GLY A 46 -4.41 -7.99 -0.91
N GLY A 47 -4.97 -8.43 -2.03
CA GLY A 47 -5.07 -7.57 -3.23
C GLY A 47 -3.70 -7.07 -3.68
N ARG A 48 -3.50 -5.74 -3.72
CA ARG A 48 -2.21 -5.10 -4.08
C ARG A 48 -1.17 -5.11 -2.95
N GLY A 49 -1.60 -5.31 -1.72
CA GLY A 49 -0.70 -5.43 -0.58
C GLY A 49 -0.15 -6.85 -0.39
N THR A 50 -0.39 -7.78 -1.33
CA THR A 50 0.25 -9.10 -1.28
C THR A 50 1.73 -8.98 -1.60
N SER A 51 2.51 -9.91 -1.08
CA SER A 51 3.88 -10.15 -1.50
C SER A 51 3.99 -11.51 -2.18
N GLU A 52 5.10 -11.73 -2.82
CA GLU A 52 5.53 -13.02 -3.34
C GLU A 52 6.80 -13.43 -2.63
N GLU A 53 6.84 -14.65 -2.11
CA GLU A 53 8.05 -15.16 -1.48
C GLU A 53 8.98 -15.74 -2.55
N SER A 54 10.23 -15.31 -2.51
CA SER A 54 11.28 -15.84 -3.37
C SER A 54 12.60 -15.85 -2.59
N HIS A 55 13.27 -17.01 -2.54
CA HIS A 55 14.54 -17.21 -1.83
C HIS A 55 14.50 -16.72 -0.36
N GLY A 56 13.38 -16.96 0.36
CA GLY A 56 13.20 -16.52 1.74
C GLY A 56 12.94 -15.01 1.92
N HIS A 57 12.73 -14.27 0.82
CA HIS A 57 12.42 -12.85 0.83
C HIS A 57 11.02 -12.58 0.30
N GLN A 58 10.32 -11.64 0.95
CA GLN A 58 9.01 -11.19 0.49
C GLN A 58 9.18 -9.98 -0.44
N LEU A 59 8.85 -10.15 -1.72
CA LEU A 59 8.85 -9.11 -2.73
C LEU A 59 7.46 -8.47 -2.84
N GLU A 60 7.39 -7.15 -2.77
CA GLU A 60 6.14 -6.40 -2.81
C GLU A 60 5.82 -5.90 -4.24
N PHE A 61 4.69 -5.23 -4.44
CA PHE A 61 4.30 -4.63 -5.73
C PHE A 61 4.60 -3.12 -5.76
N GLY A 62 5.86 -2.77 -5.53
CA GLY A 62 6.30 -1.39 -5.41
C GLY A 62 6.09 -0.79 -4.02
N PRO A 63 6.59 0.42 -3.79
CA PRO A 63 6.55 1.05 -2.48
C PRO A 63 5.12 1.42 -2.08
N HIS A 64 4.69 0.90 -0.93
CA HIS A 64 3.42 1.21 -0.31
C HIS A 64 3.68 1.72 1.10
N LEU A 65 3.36 2.98 1.36
CA LEU A 65 3.60 3.62 2.64
C LEU A 65 2.29 3.86 3.38
N LEU A 66 2.33 3.62 4.68
CA LEU A 66 1.22 3.90 5.58
C LEU A 66 1.33 5.30 6.17
N LEU A 67 0.25 6.08 6.13
CA LEU A 67 0.18 7.38 6.79
C LEU A 67 -0.06 7.20 8.29
N LYS A 68 0.94 7.51 9.11
CA LYS A 68 0.84 7.48 10.57
C LYS A 68 -0.18 8.53 11.05
N GLY A 69 -1.20 8.07 11.75
CA GLY A 69 -2.32 8.90 12.19
C GLY A 69 -3.47 9.04 11.18
N GLY A 70 -3.33 8.48 9.97
CA GLY A 70 -4.41 8.40 9.01
C GLY A 70 -5.49 7.40 9.42
N GLU A 71 -6.57 7.36 8.65
CA GLU A 71 -7.73 6.54 8.96
C GLU A 71 -7.40 5.04 8.96
N LEU A 72 -6.70 4.54 7.94
CA LEU A 72 -6.25 3.15 7.89
C LEU A 72 -5.41 2.77 9.12
N HIS A 73 -4.44 3.60 9.50
CA HIS A 73 -3.66 3.36 10.70
C HIS A 73 -4.52 3.35 11.97
N SER A 74 -5.48 4.27 12.05
CA SER A 74 -6.40 4.37 13.19
C SER A 74 -7.34 3.17 13.26
N MET A 75 -7.84 2.71 12.12
CA MET A 75 -8.68 1.52 12.04
C MET A 75 -7.91 0.27 12.42
N VAL A 76 -6.73 0.03 11.84
CA VAL A 76 -5.88 -1.10 12.21
C VAL A 76 -5.60 -1.14 13.70
N LYS A 77 -5.40 0.00 14.34
CA LYS A 77 -5.19 0.07 15.80
C LYS A 77 -6.45 -0.28 16.61
N LYS A 78 -7.63 0.12 16.13
CA LYS A 78 -8.90 -0.17 16.82
C LYS A 78 -9.24 -1.66 16.80
N VAL A 79 -8.98 -2.29 15.66
CA VAL A 79 -9.41 -3.65 15.39
C VAL A 79 -8.80 -4.69 16.27
N SER A 80 -7.56 -4.62 16.52
CA SER A 80 -6.89 -5.87 16.80
C SER A 80 -5.93 -5.81 17.96
N ARG A 81 -5.88 -4.72 18.64
CA ARG A 81 -4.71 -4.59 19.49
C ARG A 81 -3.40 -4.77 18.68
N ILE A 82 -3.54 -4.82 17.32
CA ILE A 82 -2.41 -4.86 16.39
C ILE A 82 -1.76 -3.49 16.43
N LYS A 83 -0.55 -3.44 16.93
CA LYS A 83 0.30 -2.25 16.80
C LYS A 83 1.26 -2.51 15.64
N PRO A 84 0.98 -1.98 14.42
CA PRO A 84 1.91 -2.16 13.33
C PRO A 84 3.25 -1.49 13.69
N SER A 85 4.33 -2.18 13.44
CA SER A 85 5.67 -1.59 13.59
C SER A 85 5.89 -0.60 12.45
N LEU A 86 5.83 0.69 12.74
CA LEU A 86 5.98 1.74 11.74
C LEU A 86 7.34 2.41 11.84
N ARG A 87 8.02 2.51 10.71
CA ARG A 87 9.29 3.22 10.58
C ARG A 87 9.15 4.38 9.59
N PRO A 88 9.42 5.62 10.02
CA PRO A 88 9.21 6.77 9.17
C PRO A 88 10.21 6.83 8.02
N LEU A 89 9.71 7.16 6.84
CA LEU A 89 10.53 7.58 5.73
C LEU A 89 11.04 9.01 6.02
N ARG A 90 12.34 9.20 5.98
CA ARG A 90 12.97 10.49 6.34
C ARG A 90 13.36 11.26 5.08
N ALA A 91 12.80 12.44 4.88
CA ALA A 91 13.05 13.27 3.69
C ALA A 91 14.54 13.62 3.52
N ASN A 92 15.28 13.85 4.62
CA ASN A 92 16.71 14.11 4.59
C ASN A 92 17.57 12.88 4.21
N LYS A 93 16.97 11.71 4.11
CA LYS A 93 17.59 10.47 3.63
C LYS A 93 17.12 10.02 2.26
N ILE A 94 16.27 10.81 1.61
CA ILE A 94 15.86 10.63 0.22
C ILE A 94 16.61 11.66 -0.60
N PHE A 95 17.26 11.21 -1.66
CA PHE A 95 18.09 12.08 -2.48
C PHE A 95 17.52 12.18 -3.89
N ILE A 96 17.49 13.41 -4.38
CA ILE A 96 17.14 13.71 -5.76
C ILE A 96 18.42 13.64 -6.60
N VAL A 97 18.33 12.90 -7.69
CA VAL A 97 19.40 12.77 -8.69
C VAL A 97 19.16 13.81 -9.78
N GLY A 98 20.03 14.79 -9.88
CA GLY A 98 19.96 15.83 -10.93
C GLY A 98 21.34 16.37 -11.28
N HIS A 99 21.62 16.57 -12.58
CA HIS A 99 22.87 17.15 -13.10
C HIS A 99 24.14 16.54 -12.48
N GLY A 100 24.17 15.23 -12.29
CA GLY A 100 25.31 14.51 -11.69
C GLY A 100 25.43 14.64 -10.17
N MET A 101 24.61 15.43 -9.50
CA MET A 101 24.63 15.66 -8.06
C MET A 101 23.48 14.98 -7.34
N LEU A 102 23.74 14.61 -6.09
CA LEU A 102 22.74 14.14 -5.14
C LEU A 102 22.36 15.28 -4.19
N GLN A 103 21.07 15.58 -4.08
CA GLN A 103 20.55 16.60 -3.18
C GLN A 103 19.48 16.00 -2.27
N PRO A 104 19.56 16.21 -0.93
CA PRO A 104 18.50 15.78 -0.04
C PRO A 104 17.16 16.41 -0.43
N LEU A 105 16.08 15.63 -0.31
CA LEU A 105 14.72 16.08 -0.64
C LEU A 105 14.28 17.31 0.18
N ASP A 106 14.82 17.48 1.40
CA ASP A 106 14.53 18.60 2.29
C ASP A 106 15.61 19.69 2.29
N SER A 107 16.47 19.73 1.26
CA SER A 107 17.51 20.77 1.17
C SER A 107 16.93 22.18 1.16
N PRO A 108 17.67 23.22 1.65
CA PRO A 108 17.18 24.60 1.65
C PRO A 108 16.76 25.12 0.27
N LYS A 109 17.45 24.73 -0.80
CA LYS A 109 17.09 25.05 -2.18
C LYS A 109 15.72 24.48 -2.54
N GLN A 110 15.45 23.23 -2.18
CA GLN A 110 14.17 22.58 -2.41
C GLN A 110 13.06 23.23 -1.58
N MET A 111 13.36 23.61 -0.34
CA MET A 111 12.39 24.32 0.51
C MET A 111 12.01 25.69 -0.04
N LEU A 112 12.96 26.39 -0.66
CA LEU A 112 12.68 27.66 -1.32
C LEU A 112 11.76 27.51 -2.54
N GLN A 113 12.00 26.49 -3.36
CA GLN A 113 11.16 26.17 -4.52
C GLN A 113 9.71 25.91 -4.13
N VAL A 114 9.49 25.19 -3.00
CA VAL A 114 8.14 25.00 -2.44
C VAL A 114 7.44 26.31 -2.10
N LYS A 115 8.16 27.23 -1.45
CA LYS A 115 7.60 28.54 -1.08
C LYS A 115 7.23 29.37 -2.30
N LEU A 116 7.89 29.14 -3.43
CA LEU A 116 7.61 29.81 -4.69
C LEU A 116 6.54 29.10 -5.53
N GLY A 117 5.94 28.04 -5.02
CA GLY A 117 4.94 27.24 -5.76
C GLY A 117 5.53 26.42 -6.91
N GLN A 118 6.85 26.26 -6.96
CA GLN A 118 7.59 25.58 -8.02
C GLN A 118 8.27 24.33 -7.45
N ASP A 119 7.50 23.26 -7.21
CA ASP A 119 8.10 22.02 -6.68
C ASP A 119 7.60 20.74 -7.38
N PRO A 120 7.84 20.61 -8.70
CA PRO A 120 7.45 19.41 -9.42
C PRO A 120 8.15 18.15 -8.90
N ILE A 121 9.33 18.27 -8.31
CA ILE A 121 10.10 17.13 -7.82
C ILE A 121 9.45 16.52 -6.58
N ARG A 122 8.95 17.34 -5.64
CA ARG A 122 8.27 16.81 -4.45
C ARG A 122 6.88 16.30 -4.74
N GLU A 123 6.21 16.87 -5.72
CA GLU A 123 4.96 16.33 -6.24
C GLU A 123 5.18 14.90 -6.74
N ASN A 124 6.16 14.71 -7.62
CA ASN A 124 6.50 13.39 -8.11
C ASN A 124 7.02 12.46 -7.01
N ALA A 125 7.84 12.97 -6.10
CA ALA A 125 8.34 12.18 -4.98
C ALA A 125 7.21 11.60 -4.14
N ALA A 126 6.23 12.41 -3.76
CA ALA A 126 5.10 11.96 -2.96
C ALA A 126 4.24 10.92 -3.71
N ARG A 127 4.02 11.12 -5.01
CA ARG A 127 3.33 10.16 -5.88
C ARG A 127 4.06 8.83 -5.95
N LEU A 128 5.35 8.87 -6.26
CA LEU A 128 6.19 7.71 -6.46
C LEU A 128 6.30 6.86 -5.20
N ILE A 129 6.76 7.46 -4.12
CA ILE A 129 7.10 6.72 -2.90
C ILE A 129 5.89 6.31 -2.07
N SER A 130 4.75 6.94 -2.26
CA SER A 130 3.51 6.54 -1.60
C SER A 130 2.76 5.43 -2.33
N GLY A 131 3.20 5.08 -3.55
CA GLY A 131 2.54 4.08 -4.38
C GLY A 131 1.18 4.52 -4.93
N TRP A 132 0.90 5.83 -5.01
CA TRP A 132 -0.35 6.39 -5.50
C TRP A 132 -0.14 7.15 -6.81
N GLY A 133 -1.02 6.93 -7.76
CA GLY A 133 -0.91 7.53 -9.10
C GLY A 133 -1.12 9.03 -9.15
N GLN A 134 -1.73 9.63 -8.15
CA GLN A 134 -1.99 11.06 -8.06
C GLN A 134 -1.25 11.73 -6.93
N ASP A 135 -0.93 13.00 -7.13
CA ASP A 135 -0.42 13.84 -6.05
C ASP A 135 -1.54 14.19 -5.07
N ILE A 136 -1.24 14.02 -3.79
CA ILE A 136 -2.11 14.39 -2.68
C ILE A 136 -1.32 15.33 -1.78
N PRO A 137 -1.75 16.59 -1.66
CA PRO A 137 -1.03 17.59 -0.85
C PRO A 137 -0.75 17.12 0.58
N GLU A 138 -1.69 16.38 1.19
CA GLU A 138 -1.54 15.82 2.52
C GLU A 138 -0.39 14.81 2.59
N ARG A 139 -0.16 14.04 1.53
CA ARG A 139 0.95 13.08 1.45
C ARG A 139 2.29 13.77 1.31
N ARG A 140 2.35 14.86 0.53
CA ARG A 140 3.55 15.71 0.47
C ARG A 140 3.91 16.27 1.84
N ALA A 141 2.94 16.85 2.52
CA ALA A 141 3.12 17.35 3.88
C ALA A 141 3.50 16.22 4.87
N ALA A 142 2.90 15.04 4.72
CA ALA A 142 3.18 13.88 5.55
C ALA A 142 4.60 13.35 5.33
N LEU A 143 5.09 13.32 4.07
CA LEU A 143 6.46 12.95 3.76
C LEU A 143 7.46 13.88 4.45
N MET A 144 7.25 15.18 4.33
CA MET A 144 8.15 16.18 4.93
C MET A 144 8.14 16.14 6.46
N LYS A 145 7.03 15.75 7.07
CA LYS A 145 6.87 15.59 8.53
C LYS A 145 7.24 14.19 9.04
N GLY A 146 7.76 13.31 8.18
CA GLY A 146 8.10 11.93 8.57
C GLY A 146 6.89 11.10 9.01
N LYS A 147 5.69 11.39 8.48
CA LYS A 147 4.47 10.65 8.79
C LYS A 147 4.17 9.52 7.80
N LEU A 148 4.83 9.48 6.64
CA LEU A 148 4.80 8.33 5.76
C LEU A 148 5.75 7.27 6.31
N CYS A 149 5.23 6.06 6.51
CA CYS A 149 5.95 5.01 7.21
C CYS A 149 5.96 3.71 6.40
N VAL A 150 7.07 3.01 6.46
CA VAL A 150 7.16 1.61 6.05
C VAL A 150 6.55 0.75 7.16
N VAL A 151 5.75 -0.23 6.78
CA VAL A 151 5.19 -1.24 7.69
C VAL A 151 6.27 -2.29 7.94
N GLY A 152 6.60 -2.50 9.18
CA GLY A 152 7.73 -3.31 9.57
C GLY A 152 7.64 -4.78 9.25
N GLU A 153 6.49 -5.36 9.35
CA GLU A 153 6.19 -6.71 8.92
C GLU A 153 5.83 -6.82 7.42
N GLY A 154 5.86 -5.70 6.67
CA GLY A 154 5.35 -5.55 5.32
C GLY A 154 3.84 -5.54 5.26
N TRP A 155 3.35 -5.23 4.10
CA TRP A 155 1.92 -5.23 3.86
C TRP A 155 1.32 -6.64 3.96
N ALA A 156 2.00 -7.65 3.45
CA ALA A 156 1.52 -9.03 3.54
C ALA A 156 1.42 -9.50 5.00
N GLY A 157 2.39 -9.16 5.84
CA GLY A 157 2.33 -9.46 7.27
C GLY A 157 1.19 -8.74 7.99
N LEU A 158 0.98 -7.45 7.70
CA LEU A 158 -0.15 -6.69 8.24
C LEU A 158 -1.50 -7.29 7.80
N ILE A 159 -1.63 -7.60 6.52
CA ILE A 159 -2.82 -8.21 5.93
C ILE A 159 -3.10 -9.58 6.54
N GLY A 160 -2.08 -10.43 6.66
CA GLY A 160 -2.21 -11.74 7.31
C GLY A 160 -2.72 -11.62 8.72
N ARG A 161 -2.17 -10.72 9.53
CA ARG A 161 -2.65 -10.51 10.91
C ARG A 161 -4.07 -9.97 10.97
N LEU A 162 -4.47 -9.06 10.08
CA LEU A 162 -5.85 -8.59 10.00
C LEU A 162 -6.81 -9.73 9.65
N ALA A 163 -6.45 -10.56 8.69
CA ALA A 163 -7.26 -11.70 8.29
C ALA A 163 -7.40 -12.71 9.43
N SER A 164 -6.29 -13.14 10.06
CA SER A 164 -6.33 -14.05 11.20
C SER A 164 -7.18 -13.51 12.35
N THR A 165 -7.05 -12.21 12.65
CA THR A 165 -7.88 -11.59 13.70
C THR A 165 -9.37 -11.60 13.35
N LEU A 166 -9.73 -11.39 12.09
CA LEU A 166 -11.12 -11.47 11.63
C LEU A 166 -11.67 -12.89 11.74
N GLU A 167 -10.88 -13.89 11.36
CA GLU A 167 -11.26 -15.30 11.46
C GLU A 167 -11.42 -15.73 12.93
N GLU A 168 -10.51 -15.31 13.83
CA GLU A 168 -10.59 -15.55 15.27
C GLU A 168 -11.87 -15.01 15.92
N VAL A 169 -12.42 -13.89 15.40
CA VAL A 169 -13.67 -13.32 15.88
C VAL A 169 -14.90 -13.78 15.09
N GLY A 170 -14.75 -14.81 14.26
CA GLY A 170 -15.86 -15.46 13.55
C GLY A 170 -16.27 -14.75 12.24
N VAL A 171 -15.40 -13.95 11.64
CA VAL A 171 -15.61 -13.38 10.30
C VAL A 171 -14.93 -14.27 9.25
N PRO A 172 -15.68 -15.12 8.52
CA PRO A 172 -15.10 -16.02 7.54
C PRO A 172 -14.62 -15.25 6.30
N ILE A 173 -13.48 -15.71 5.76
CA ILE A 173 -12.92 -15.21 4.50
C ILE A 173 -12.87 -16.35 3.49
N GLN A 174 -13.70 -16.29 2.46
CA GLN A 174 -13.73 -17.28 1.39
C GLN A 174 -12.99 -16.75 0.16
N THR A 175 -11.96 -17.46 -0.25
CA THR A 175 -11.17 -17.15 -1.45
C THR A 175 -11.61 -17.99 -2.65
N GLY A 176 -11.28 -17.55 -3.88
CA GLY A 176 -11.71 -18.19 -5.11
C GLY A 176 -13.13 -17.86 -5.54
N MET A 177 -13.81 -16.96 -4.83
CA MET A 177 -15.21 -16.60 -5.05
C MET A 177 -15.34 -15.38 -5.97
N ASN A 178 -15.51 -15.61 -7.26
CA ASN A 178 -15.68 -14.54 -8.24
C ASN A 178 -17.16 -14.13 -8.34
N ILE A 179 -17.47 -12.89 -7.97
CA ILE A 179 -18.81 -12.31 -8.09
C ILE A 179 -19.00 -11.80 -9.52
N VAL A 180 -20.03 -12.24 -10.19
CA VAL A 180 -20.39 -11.86 -11.58
C VAL A 180 -21.60 -10.95 -11.65
N GLU A 181 -22.50 -11.05 -10.67
CA GLU A 181 -23.73 -10.28 -10.64
C GLU A 181 -24.07 -9.85 -9.22
N GLN A 182 -24.72 -8.71 -9.08
CA GLN A 182 -25.31 -8.22 -7.84
C GLN A 182 -26.80 -8.00 -8.07
N PHE A 183 -27.62 -8.49 -7.16
CA PHE A 183 -29.06 -8.30 -7.14
C PHE A 183 -29.50 -7.66 -5.81
N GLU A 184 -30.74 -7.27 -5.69
CA GLU A 184 -31.28 -6.74 -4.44
C GLU A 184 -31.22 -7.82 -3.35
N GLY A 185 -30.44 -7.55 -2.29
CA GLY A 185 -30.23 -8.48 -1.17
C GLY A 185 -29.19 -9.56 -1.40
N GLY A 186 -28.34 -9.48 -2.45
CA GLY A 186 -27.31 -10.51 -2.61
C GLY A 186 -26.41 -10.38 -3.83
N VAL A 187 -25.61 -11.43 -4.03
CA VAL A 187 -24.69 -11.57 -5.16
C VAL A 187 -24.78 -12.96 -5.78
N VAL A 188 -24.34 -13.07 -7.04
CA VAL A 188 -24.17 -14.37 -7.74
C VAL A 188 -22.70 -14.57 -8.05
N THR A 189 -22.18 -15.76 -7.73
CA THR A 189 -20.82 -16.15 -8.11
C THR A 189 -20.74 -16.66 -9.54
N SER A 190 -19.52 -16.76 -10.09
CA SER A 190 -19.29 -17.37 -11.40
C SER A 190 -19.73 -18.84 -11.51
N GLU A 191 -19.91 -19.52 -10.37
CA GLU A 191 -20.40 -20.91 -10.27
C GLU A 191 -21.93 -20.98 -10.12
N GLY A 192 -22.61 -19.80 -10.18
CA GLY A 192 -24.07 -19.72 -10.06
C GLY A 192 -24.59 -19.75 -8.62
N LEU A 193 -23.72 -19.76 -7.61
CA LEU A 193 -24.13 -19.72 -6.21
C LEU A 193 -24.70 -18.35 -5.87
N LYS A 194 -25.93 -18.30 -5.36
CA LYS A 194 -26.58 -17.09 -4.82
C LYS A 194 -26.23 -16.96 -3.34
N ILE A 195 -25.74 -15.78 -2.96
CA ILE A 195 -25.34 -15.47 -1.57
C ILE A 195 -26.11 -14.24 -1.14
N GLU A 196 -26.95 -14.40 -0.14
CA GLU A 196 -27.78 -13.32 0.40
C GLU A 196 -27.06 -12.55 1.49
N ALA A 197 -27.31 -11.23 1.53
CA ALA A 197 -26.83 -10.32 2.57
C ALA A 197 -27.74 -9.10 2.67
N ASP A 198 -27.93 -8.56 3.87
CA ASP A 198 -28.71 -7.33 4.07
C ASP A 198 -27.97 -6.11 3.52
N GLU A 199 -26.64 -6.18 3.49
CA GLU A 199 -25.80 -5.10 2.97
C GLU A 199 -24.55 -5.64 2.26
N ILE A 200 -24.18 -5.02 1.13
CA ILE A 200 -23.04 -5.42 0.32
C ILE A 200 -22.03 -4.28 0.23
N LYS A 201 -20.80 -4.51 0.65
CA LYS A 201 -19.68 -3.56 0.58
C LYS A 201 -18.74 -3.99 -0.54
N MET A 202 -18.78 -3.31 -1.66
CA MET A 202 -17.90 -3.59 -2.80
C MET A 202 -16.51 -2.99 -2.57
N CYS A 203 -15.55 -3.84 -2.21
CA CYS A 203 -14.14 -3.49 -1.97
C CYS A 203 -13.21 -4.08 -3.03
N ASN A 204 -13.73 -4.34 -4.22
CA ASN A 204 -13.05 -5.06 -5.30
C ASN A 204 -12.03 -4.22 -6.12
N GLY A 205 -11.74 -3.01 -5.68
CA GLY A 205 -10.70 -2.16 -6.28
C GLY A 205 -11.02 -1.66 -7.68
N LYS A 206 -12.29 -1.64 -8.10
CA LYS A 206 -12.65 -0.96 -9.37
C LYS A 206 -12.31 0.52 -9.24
N PRO A 207 -11.43 1.07 -10.07
CA PRO A 207 -11.09 2.48 -10.01
C PRO A 207 -12.32 3.32 -10.36
N LYS A 208 -12.68 4.24 -9.46
CA LYS A 208 -13.61 5.33 -9.76
C LYS A 208 -12.74 6.54 -10.11
N GLY A 209 -12.54 6.82 -11.39
CA GLY A 209 -11.72 7.93 -11.87
C GLY A 209 -10.42 7.49 -12.54
N GLY A 210 -9.46 8.40 -12.67
CA GLY A 210 -8.20 8.15 -13.36
C GLY A 210 -7.36 7.06 -12.67
N SER A 211 -6.98 6.06 -13.42
CA SER A 211 -5.96 5.10 -12.97
C SER A 211 -4.67 5.37 -13.72
N VAL A 212 -3.55 5.28 -13.02
CA VAL A 212 -2.22 5.40 -13.61
C VAL A 212 -1.59 4.01 -13.71
N LYS A 213 -1.08 3.70 -14.87
CA LYS A 213 -0.26 2.49 -15.06
C LYS A 213 1.18 2.83 -14.73
N VAL A 214 1.81 2.00 -13.92
CA VAL A 214 3.19 2.16 -13.49
C VAL A 214 3.94 0.85 -13.63
N SER A 215 5.25 0.92 -13.73
CA SER A 215 6.13 -0.24 -13.67
C SER A 215 6.81 -0.33 -12.32
N THR A 216 7.03 -1.53 -11.81
CA THR A 216 7.73 -1.75 -10.55
C THR A 216 8.80 -2.82 -10.67
N LEU A 217 9.85 -2.66 -9.89
CA LEU A 217 10.92 -3.61 -9.70
C LEU A 217 11.20 -3.73 -8.21
N ASP A 218 10.94 -4.90 -7.64
CA ASP A 218 11.41 -5.26 -6.32
C ASP A 218 12.65 -6.14 -6.42
N LEU A 219 13.63 -5.88 -5.57
CA LEU A 219 14.97 -6.41 -5.75
C LEU A 219 15.69 -6.53 -4.41
N VAL A 220 16.19 -7.71 -4.10
CA VAL A 220 17.03 -7.96 -2.93
C VAL A 220 18.47 -8.12 -3.40
N LEU A 221 19.37 -7.37 -2.78
CA LEU A 221 20.81 -7.41 -3.03
C LEU A 221 21.57 -7.91 -1.79
N ASP A 222 22.63 -8.68 -1.98
CA ASP A 222 23.53 -9.17 -0.94
C ASP A 222 24.59 -8.13 -0.51
N ASN A 223 24.34 -6.85 -0.81
CA ASN A 223 25.16 -5.72 -0.41
C ASN A 223 24.32 -4.52 -0.01
N ILE A 224 24.99 -3.44 0.49
CA ILE A 224 24.34 -2.19 0.92
C ILE A 224 24.88 -1.01 0.09
N PRO A 225 24.46 -0.84 -1.16
CA PRO A 225 25.06 0.19 -2.02
C PRO A 225 24.65 1.61 -1.64
N LEU A 226 23.47 1.82 -1.04
CA LEU A 226 22.98 3.15 -0.65
C LEU A 226 23.36 3.58 0.77
N LYS A 227 24.14 2.79 1.51
CA LYS A 227 24.76 3.10 2.82
C LYS A 227 23.91 3.98 3.76
N GLY A 228 22.69 3.54 4.06
CA GLY A 228 21.79 4.22 5.02
C GLY A 228 20.95 5.35 4.45
N LEU A 229 20.97 5.57 3.16
CA LEU A 229 19.93 6.35 2.48
C LEU A 229 18.62 5.58 2.49
N HIS A 230 17.51 6.30 2.52
CA HIS A 230 16.18 5.70 2.41
C HIS A 230 15.74 5.55 0.95
N GLY A 231 16.31 6.31 0.04
CA GLY A 231 15.99 6.18 -1.38
C GLY A 231 16.58 7.26 -2.28
N LEU A 232 16.37 7.05 -3.57
CA LEU A 232 16.75 7.93 -4.68
C LEU A 232 15.53 8.24 -5.53
N ILE A 233 15.47 9.46 -6.07
CA ILE A 233 14.44 9.90 -7.00
C ILE A 233 15.11 10.59 -8.19
N LYS A 234 14.72 10.21 -9.40
CA LYS A 234 15.13 10.89 -10.64
C LYS A 234 13.93 10.98 -11.57
N GLY A 235 13.45 12.21 -11.82
CA GLY A 235 12.25 12.40 -12.64
C GLY A 235 11.05 11.58 -12.15
N ASP A 236 10.60 10.66 -12.98
CA ASP A 236 9.46 9.77 -12.72
C ASP A 236 9.84 8.41 -12.13
N VAL A 237 11.05 8.27 -11.62
CA VAL A 237 11.55 7.03 -11.02
C VAL A 237 11.91 7.23 -9.57
N ALA A 238 11.50 6.30 -8.70
CA ALA A 238 11.97 6.22 -7.32
C ALA A 238 12.48 4.83 -6.98
N ILE A 239 13.55 4.79 -6.20
CA ILE A 239 14.11 3.61 -5.55
C ILE A 239 14.02 3.84 -4.04
N ILE A 240 13.35 2.95 -3.31
CA ILE A 240 13.26 2.99 -1.85
C ILE A 240 13.95 1.75 -1.29
N ASP A 241 14.94 1.94 -0.42
CA ASP A 241 15.56 0.84 0.32
C ASP A 241 14.77 0.55 1.59
N LEU A 242 13.82 -0.36 1.49
CA LEU A 242 12.99 -0.82 2.62
C LEU A 242 13.86 -1.34 3.75
N ALA A 243 14.94 -1.92 3.41
CA ALA A 243 15.91 -2.50 4.27
C ALA A 243 16.69 -1.45 5.09
N ALA A 244 17.00 -0.27 4.55
CA ALA A 244 17.60 0.83 5.29
C ALA A 244 16.63 1.47 6.28
N ILE A 245 15.32 1.33 6.05
CA ILE A 245 14.27 1.91 6.89
C ILE A 245 13.85 0.94 7.97
N HIS A 246 13.80 -0.33 7.65
CA HIS A 246 13.30 -1.37 8.54
C HIS A 246 14.30 -2.49 8.78
N SER A 247 14.41 -2.94 10.02
CA SER A 247 15.39 -3.95 10.46
C SER A 247 15.06 -5.39 10.13
N ARG A 248 14.25 -5.66 9.10
CA ARG A 248 13.84 -7.03 8.72
C ARG A 248 14.91 -7.84 7.99
N LYS A 249 16.07 -7.28 7.79
CA LYS A 249 17.08 -7.85 6.95
C LYS A 249 17.94 -8.86 7.60
N ALA A 250 18.42 -9.76 6.75
CA ALA A 250 19.73 -10.32 6.98
C ALA A 250 20.77 -9.17 6.98
N PRO A 251 21.69 -9.14 7.95
CA PRO A 251 22.76 -8.14 7.95
C PRO A 251 23.49 -8.14 6.60
N GLY A 252 23.81 -6.94 6.10
CA GLY A 252 24.53 -6.81 4.84
C GLY A 252 23.71 -6.77 3.57
N MET A 253 22.38 -6.84 3.66
CA MET A 253 21.48 -6.83 2.50
C MET A 253 20.73 -5.51 2.31
N SER A 254 20.33 -5.22 1.08
CA SER A 254 19.35 -4.18 0.72
C SER A 254 18.11 -4.79 0.13
N HIS A 255 16.98 -4.13 0.32
CA HIS A 255 15.71 -4.48 -0.33
C HIS A 255 15.14 -3.24 -1.02
N PHE A 256 15.34 -3.16 -2.32
CA PHE A 256 14.85 -2.06 -3.13
C PHE A 256 13.44 -2.31 -3.61
N SER A 257 12.54 -1.42 -3.27
CA SER A 257 11.24 -1.32 -3.88
C SER A 257 11.23 -0.11 -4.81
N CYS A 258 11.11 -0.37 -6.10
CA CYS A 258 11.28 0.63 -7.15
C CYS A 258 9.99 0.84 -7.93
N ILE A 259 9.80 2.05 -8.42
CA ILE A 259 8.63 2.43 -9.24
C ILE A 259 9.03 3.42 -10.32
N SER A 260 8.41 3.26 -11.49
CA SER A 260 8.46 4.23 -12.58
C SER A 260 7.04 4.57 -13.04
N LEU A 261 6.75 5.87 -13.18
CA LEU A 261 5.43 6.33 -13.66
C LEU A 261 5.27 6.21 -15.17
N THR A 262 6.32 6.47 -15.94
CA THR A 262 6.22 6.58 -17.40
C THR A 262 7.27 5.77 -18.17
N GLY A 263 8.46 5.60 -17.61
CA GLY A 263 9.62 5.07 -18.32
C GLY A 263 9.77 3.56 -18.31
N GLY A 264 8.78 2.81 -17.80
CA GLY A 264 8.87 1.35 -17.70
C GLY A 264 9.93 0.88 -16.70
N THR A 265 10.18 -0.42 -16.67
CA THR A 265 11.24 -1.00 -15.83
C THR A 265 12.64 -0.61 -16.30
N LYS A 266 12.79 -0.31 -17.59
CA LYS A 266 14.04 0.19 -18.16
C LYS A 266 14.52 1.47 -17.46
N ALA A 267 13.63 2.43 -17.19
CA ALA A 267 14.00 3.66 -16.50
C ALA A 267 14.47 3.41 -15.06
N ILE A 268 13.91 2.38 -14.40
CA ILE A 268 14.38 1.94 -13.09
C ILE A 268 15.79 1.37 -13.19
N GLU A 269 16.03 0.49 -14.15
CA GLU A 269 17.35 -0.12 -14.38
C GLU A 269 18.40 0.91 -14.76
N ASP A 270 18.06 1.91 -15.57
CA ASP A 270 18.96 3.00 -15.93
C ASP A 270 19.39 3.82 -14.70
N LEU A 271 18.46 4.08 -13.77
CA LEU A 271 18.81 4.74 -12.51
C LEU A 271 19.68 3.85 -11.60
N LEU A 272 19.42 2.55 -11.57
CA LEU A 272 20.25 1.59 -10.86
C LEU A 272 21.67 1.52 -11.47
N ASP A 273 21.78 1.47 -12.80
CA ASP A 273 23.07 1.48 -13.50
C ASP A 273 23.88 2.75 -13.23
N GLU A 274 23.20 3.88 -13.12
CA GLU A 274 23.84 5.17 -12.82
C GLU A 274 24.32 5.28 -11.37
N ARG A 275 23.60 4.69 -10.39
CA ARG A 275 23.78 4.98 -8.97
C ARG A 275 24.16 3.80 -8.09
N VAL A 276 23.99 2.60 -8.59
CA VAL A 276 24.24 1.34 -7.88
C VAL A 276 25.16 0.45 -8.70
N SER A 277 26.43 0.83 -8.72
CA SER A 277 27.45 0.12 -9.54
C SER A 277 27.44 -1.38 -9.24
N GLY A 278 27.40 -2.20 -10.30
CA GLY A 278 27.48 -3.66 -10.20
C GLY A 278 26.25 -4.33 -9.60
N TRP A 279 25.13 -3.65 -9.44
CA TRP A 279 23.94 -4.19 -8.76
C TRP A 279 23.47 -5.54 -9.31
N ARG A 280 23.66 -5.79 -10.62
CA ARG A 280 23.22 -7.05 -11.25
C ARG A 280 23.97 -8.27 -10.73
N SER A 281 25.22 -8.12 -10.32
CA SER A 281 26.03 -9.21 -9.74
C SER A 281 25.70 -9.52 -8.29
N HIS A 282 24.93 -8.64 -7.63
CA HIS A 282 24.52 -8.75 -6.24
C HIS A 282 23.05 -9.16 -6.06
N ILE A 283 22.35 -9.51 -7.16
CA ILE A 283 20.95 -9.89 -7.10
C ILE A 283 20.79 -11.25 -6.43
N VAL A 284 20.12 -11.27 -5.29
CA VAL A 284 19.64 -12.49 -4.63
C VAL A 284 18.32 -12.94 -5.25
N THR A 285 17.40 -12.01 -5.38
CA THR A 285 16.10 -12.24 -6.04
C THR A 285 15.52 -10.93 -6.55
N LYS A 286 14.71 -11.02 -7.61
CA LYS A 286 14.01 -9.86 -8.17
C LYS A 286 12.61 -10.22 -8.65
N ARG A 287 11.74 -9.21 -8.68
CA ARG A 287 10.41 -9.28 -9.27
C ARG A 287 10.13 -8.04 -10.09
N THR A 288 9.80 -8.24 -11.32
CA THR A 288 9.50 -7.19 -12.29
C THR A 288 8.02 -7.21 -12.64
N ASN A 289 7.39 -6.05 -12.65
CA ASN A 289 6.04 -5.88 -13.16
C ASN A 289 6.04 -4.70 -14.14
N GLU A 290 5.85 -5.00 -15.43
CA GLU A 290 5.84 -3.99 -16.48
C GLU A 290 4.64 -3.05 -16.38
N THR A 291 3.52 -3.54 -15.86
CA THR A 291 2.32 -2.73 -15.72
C THR A 291 1.53 -3.11 -14.50
N ILE A 292 1.44 -2.19 -13.55
CA ILE A 292 0.53 -2.25 -12.41
C ILE A 292 -0.40 -1.03 -12.49
N THR A 293 -1.68 -1.25 -12.28
CA THR A 293 -2.64 -0.14 -12.18
C THR A 293 -2.67 0.38 -10.75
N LEU A 294 -2.25 1.62 -10.55
CA LEU A 294 -2.51 2.38 -9.33
C LEU A 294 -3.86 3.05 -9.46
N THR A 295 -4.72 2.88 -8.48
CA THR A 295 -5.96 3.63 -8.41
C THR A 295 -5.67 5.05 -7.95
N ASP A 296 -6.43 6.00 -8.47
CA ASP A 296 -6.40 7.34 -7.93
C ASP A 296 -6.93 7.38 -6.49
N SER A 297 -6.73 8.49 -5.84
CA SER A 297 -7.17 8.70 -4.46
C SER A 297 -8.66 9.01 -4.34
N SER A 298 -9.40 9.12 -5.44
CA SER A 298 -10.80 9.49 -5.41
C SER A 298 -11.69 8.36 -4.92
N GLY A 299 -11.76 8.16 -3.62
CA GLY A 299 -12.65 7.20 -2.99
C GLY A 299 -12.04 5.81 -2.80
N GLN A 300 -10.76 5.69 -2.98
CA GLN A 300 -10.02 4.47 -2.69
C GLN A 300 -9.11 4.72 -1.50
N LEU A 301 -8.58 3.66 -0.96
CA LEU A 301 -7.66 3.69 0.14
C LEU A 301 -6.48 4.62 -0.14
N SER A 302 -6.68 5.90 -0.05
CA SER A 302 -5.68 6.76 0.52
C SER A 302 -5.79 6.57 2.01
N ASP A 303 -4.76 6.78 2.73
CA ASP A 303 -4.77 6.62 4.17
C ASP A 303 -5.75 7.53 4.87
N GLY A 304 -6.83 7.79 4.34
CA GLY A 304 -7.82 8.64 4.91
C GLY A 304 -9.18 8.49 4.30
N ILE A 305 -9.33 7.61 3.32
CA ILE A 305 -10.56 7.67 2.52
C ILE A 305 -11.32 6.36 2.54
N ILE A 306 -11.29 5.67 3.63
CA ILE A 306 -12.25 4.59 3.90
C ILE A 306 -13.65 5.19 4.14
N SER A 307 -13.75 6.47 4.47
CA SER A 307 -14.99 7.18 4.76
C SER A 307 -15.96 7.29 3.59
N LYS A 308 -15.53 7.10 2.36
CA LYS A 308 -16.38 7.19 1.16
C LYS A 308 -16.83 5.85 0.59
N THR A 309 -16.66 4.78 1.31
CA THR A 309 -17.30 3.52 0.98
C THR A 309 -18.76 3.57 1.39
N VAL A 310 -19.58 4.04 0.50
CA VAL A 310 -21.02 3.81 0.48
C VAL A 310 -21.28 2.85 -0.66
#